data_9bcb7e65839bb4b79489aa65fea9b9b7
#
_entry.id   9bcb7e65839bb4b79489aa65fea9b9b7
#
_cell.length_a   1.000
_cell.length_b   1.000
_cell.length_c   1.000
_cell.angle_alpha   90.00
_cell.angle_beta   90.00
_cell.angle_gamma   90.00
#
_symmetry.space_group_name_H-M   'P 1'
#
loop_
_entity.id
_entity.type
_entity.pdbx_description
1 polymer ?
#
loop_
_entity_poly.entity_id
_entity_poly.type
_entity_poly.pdbx_seq_one_letter_code
_entity_poly.pdbx_strand_id
1 'polypeptide(L)'
;MELMTLREIRQAVPQGPVEARAHVQIESLAAKTTRDQKPYCELTLADAVDRMTLRVWSDHPNFKACDSMQAGDFVEIAGEFYQQPQYGLDARRWKTRSLTSDEKNALLQGPPELRAKQAADWEFIVATTGAIADPRLYALCAEFIAEHGARFRSSAGARTYHHARRGGLVEHTAQMMRVAAQIAPLYPTLNFDLLIAGVLFHDSGKLWENYLPETGFSMPFDERGEMLGHIAIGLEVVNTLWRKIEANERAADWRKLSPPMDDCRMHLLHLIASHHGEMQFGSPVFPKTPEAFALNYIDNLDARLEMILAGYPTAKPLAERIFDRVRPLPGNLVQPLEKFEPL
;
A
#
# COMPACT_ATOMS: atom_id res chain seq x y z
N MET A 1 0.46 -29.21 -11.28
CA MET A 1 0.08 -27.81 -10.99
C MET A 1 1.17 -27.17 -10.17
N GLU A 2 1.70 -26.05 -10.65
CA GLU A 2 2.71 -25.24 -9.98
C GLU A 2 2.07 -24.39 -8.87
N LEU A 3 2.82 -24.13 -7.78
CA LEU A 3 2.40 -23.18 -6.75
C LEU A 3 2.79 -21.77 -7.20
N MET A 4 1.79 -20.90 -7.36
CA MET A 4 1.94 -19.54 -7.86
C MET A 4 1.25 -18.55 -6.92
N THR A 5 1.76 -17.34 -6.83
CA THR A 5 1.07 -16.22 -6.18
C THR A 5 -0.12 -15.75 -7.02
N LEU A 6 -1.10 -15.10 -6.43
CA LEU A 6 -2.24 -14.52 -7.15
C LEU A 6 -1.79 -13.52 -8.23
N ARG A 7 -0.69 -12.80 -8.00
CA ARG A 7 -0.12 -11.88 -8.97
C ARG A 7 0.46 -12.59 -10.19
N GLU A 8 1.22 -13.66 -9.99
CA GLU A 8 1.78 -14.48 -11.08
C GLU A 8 0.67 -15.10 -11.92
N ILE A 9 -0.36 -15.66 -11.27
CA ILE A 9 -1.55 -16.17 -11.95
C ILE A 9 -2.21 -15.07 -12.79
N ARG A 10 -2.44 -13.89 -12.21
CA ARG A 10 -3.05 -12.74 -12.89
C ARG A 10 -2.23 -12.27 -14.11
N GLN A 11 -0.91 -12.35 -14.04
CA GLN A 11 -0.02 -11.99 -15.15
C GLN A 11 0.00 -13.04 -16.26
N ALA A 12 -0.24 -14.31 -15.94
CA ALA A 12 -0.20 -15.41 -16.89
C ALA A 12 -1.53 -15.61 -17.65
N VAL A 13 -2.69 -15.41 -17.00
CA VAL A 13 -4.01 -15.67 -17.60
C VAL A 13 -4.36 -14.86 -18.84
N PRO A 14 -3.81 -13.67 -19.14
CA PRO A 14 -4.04 -13.00 -20.43
C PRO A 14 -3.53 -13.78 -21.65
N GLN A 15 -2.55 -14.67 -21.46
CA GLN A 15 -2.01 -15.53 -22.52
C GLN A 15 -2.81 -16.84 -22.69
N GLY A 16 -3.73 -17.15 -21.76
CA GLY A 16 -4.58 -18.33 -21.75
C GLY A 16 -4.83 -18.85 -20.35
N PRO A 17 -5.74 -19.83 -20.21
CA PRO A 17 -6.01 -20.46 -18.92
C PRO A 17 -4.76 -21.12 -18.32
N VAL A 18 -4.60 -21.01 -16.99
CA VAL A 18 -3.44 -21.51 -16.26
C VAL A 18 -3.86 -22.53 -15.20
N GLU A 19 -3.32 -23.74 -15.26
CA GLU A 19 -3.46 -24.73 -14.20
C GLU A 19 -2.44 -24.46 -13.09
N ALA A 20 -2.91 -23.97 -11.93
CA ALA A 20 -2.06 -23.61 -10.81
C ALA A 20 -2.67 -23.98 -9.46
N ARG A 21 -1.81 -23.94 -8.43
CA ARG A 21 -2.20 -23.90 -7.01
C ARG A 21 -1.85 -22.53 -6.45
N ALA A 22 -2.72 -21.99 -5.61
CA ALA A 22 -2.45 -20.78 -4.85
C ALA A 22 -2.70 -21.03 -3.37
N HIS A 23 -1.77 -20.62 -2.52
CA HIS A 23 -2.00 -20.52 -1.09
C HIS A 23 -2.58 -19.14 -0.79
N VAL A 24 -3.71 -19.09 -0.10
CA VAL A 24 -4.45 -17.84 0.15
C VAL A 24 -5.11 -17.86 1.52
N GLN A 25 -5.41 -16.66 2.03
CA GLN A 25 -6.37 -16.49 3.11
C GLN A 25 -7.72 -16.10 2.53
N ILE A 26 -8.80 -16.65 3.07
CA ILE A 26 -10.16 -16.17 2.84
C ILE A 26 -10.30 -14.85 3.62
N GLU A 27 -10.22 -13.71 2.92
CA GLU A 27 -10.36 -12.40 3.53
C GLU A 27 -11.81 -12.11 3.90
N SER A 28 -12.75 -12.47 3.00
CA SER A 28 -14.18 -12.37 3.25
C SER A 28 -14.96 -13.43 2.47
N LEU A 29 -16.12 -13.80 3.03
CA LEU A 29 -17.08 -14.70 2.41
C LEU A 29 -18.48 -14.13 2.62
N ALA A 30 -19.21 -13.92 1.53
CA ALA A 30 -20.56 -13.35 1.56
C ALA A 30 -21.52 -14.13 0.68
N ALA A 31 -22.61 -14.60 1.26
CA ALA A 31 -23.75 -15.14 0.51
C ALA A 31 -24.55 -13.97 -0.11
N LYS A 32 -24.73 -14.01 -1.43
CA LYS A 32 -25.42 -13.00 -2.21
C LYS A 32 -26.46 -13.62 -3.15
N THR A 33 -27.33 -12.78 -3.68
CA THR A 33 -28.29 -13.16 -4.72
C THR A 33 -28.17 -12.24 -5.92
N THR A 34 -28.38 -12.78 -7.11
CA THR A 34 -28.51 -12.00 -8.35
C THR A 34 -29.84 -11.25 -8.37
N ARG A 35 -30.03 -10.36 -9.37
CA ARG A 35 -31.34 -9.73 -9.63
C ARG A 35 -32.44 -10.77 -9.89
N ASP A 36 -32.11 -11.91 -10.49
CA ASP A 36 -33.02 -13.03 -10.77
C ASP A 36 -33.14 -14.02 -9.60
N GLN A 37 -32.78 -13.59 -8.38
CA GLN A 37 -32.87 -14.39 -7.14
C GLN A 37 -32.02 -15.68 -7.13
N LYS A 38 -31.03 -15.82 -7.99
CA LYS A 38 -30.09 -16.96 -7.95
C LYS A 38 -29.04 -16.74 -6.87
N PRO A 39 -28.89 -17.65 -5.91
CA PRO A 39 -27.89 -17.53 -4.87
C PRO A 39 -26.46 -17.77 -5.44
N TYR A 40 -25.50 -17.07 -4.90
CA TYR A 40 -24.09 -17.31 -5.13
C TYR A 40 -23.29 -16.89 -3.88
N CYS A 41 -22.10 -17.44 -3.76
CA CYS A 41 -21.14 -17.06 -2.72
C CYS A 41 -20.02 -16.23 -3.35
N GLU A 42 -19.66 -15.13 -2.73
CA GLU A 42 -18.52 -14.31 -3.13
C GLU A 42 -17.39 -14.49 -2.10
N LEU A 43 -16.27 -15.06 -2.55
CA LEU A 43 -15.06 -15.24 -1.76
C LEU A 43 -14.01 -14.23 -2.19
N THR A 44 -13.58 -13.40 -1.27
CA THR A 44 -12.36 -12.60 -1.47
C THR A 44 -11.19 -13.35 -0.87
N LEU A 45 -10.19 -13.60 -1.71
CA LEU A 45 -8.99 -14.35 -1.39
C LEU A 45 -7.80 -13.40 -1.45
N ALA A 46 -6.89 -13.53 -0.50
CA ALA A 46 -5.68 -12.72 -0.43
C ALA A 46 -4.44 -13.57 -0.20
N ASP A 47 -3.35 -13.19 -0.84
CA ASP A 47 -1.99 -13.60 -0.49
C ASP A 47 -1.14 -12.38 -0.12
N ALA A 48 0.17 -12.57 0.01
CA ALA A 48 1.09 -11.50 0.40
C ALA A 48 1.24 -10.38 -0.66
N VAL A 49 0.80 -10.61 -1.90
CA VAL A 49 1.07 -9.72 -3.04
C VAL A 49 -0.16 -9.23 -3.78
N ASP A 50 -1.28 -9.96 -3.70
CA ASP A 50 -2.49 -9.61 -4.47
C ASP A 50 -3.77 -10.15 -3.81
N ARG A 51 -4.92 -9.77 -4.37
CA ARG A 51 -6.26 -10.23 -4.01
C ARG A 51 -7.04 -10.64 -5.23
N MET A 52 -7.94 -11.62 -5.08
CA MET A 52 -8.91 -11.98 -6.10
C MET A 52 -10.27 -12.26 -5.47
N THR A 53 -11.33 -12.12 -6.28
CA THR A 53 -12.69 -12.47 -5.85
C THR A 53 -13.23 -13.56 -6.74
N LEU A 54 -13.54 -14.71 -6.14
CA LEU A 54 -14.25 -15.82 -6.80
C LEU A 54 -15.75 -15.70 -6.56
N ARG A 55 -16.54 -15.97 -7.61
CA ARG A 55 -17.99 -16.08 -7.52
C ARG A 55 -18.40 -17.52 -7.71
N VAL A 56 -18.89 -18.12 -6.66
CA VAL A 56 -19.29 -19.54 -6.62
C VAL A 56 -20.81 -19.58 -6.74
N TRP A 57 -21.29 -19.87 -7.95
CA TRP A 57 -22.71 -19.93 -8.26
C TRP A 57 -23.37 -21.18 -7.65
N SER A 58 -24.68 -21.15 -7.43
CA SER A 58 -25.42 -22.25 -6.78
C SER A 58 -25.37 -23.59 -7.51
N ASP A 59 -25.08 -23.58 -8.81
CA ASP A 59 -24.88 -24.78 -9.65
C ASP A 59 -23.41 -25.25 -9.68
N HIS A 60 -22.49 -24.50 -9.08
CA HIS A 60 -21.08 -24.89 -9.00
C HIS A 60 -20.88 -26.03 -7.99
N PRO A 61 -20.05 -27.05 -8.29
CA PRO A 61 -19.80 -28.17 -7.37
C PRO A 61 -19.32 -27.74 -5.97
N ASN A 62 -18.58 -26.65 -5.88
CA ASN A 62 -18.03 -26.13 -4.62
C ASN A 62 -18.99 -25.18 -3.87
N PHE A 63 -20.22 -24.95 -4.35
CA PHE A 63 -21.15 -24.05 -3.67
C PHE A 63 -21.43 -24.49 -2.23
N LYS A 64 -21.68 -25.80 -2.04
CA LYS A 64 -21.87 -26.35 -0.69
C LYS A 64 -20.62 -26.30 0.19
N ALA A 65 -19.44 -26.34 -0.42
CA ALA A 65 -18.20 -26.25 0.35
C ALA A 65 -18.00 -24.85 0.97
N CYS A 66 -18.61 -23.83 0.40
CA CYS A 66 -18.59 -22.47 0.97
C CYS A 66 -19.26 -22.42 2.36
N ASP A 67 -20.22 -23.29 2.65
CA ASP A 67 -20.90 -23.34 3.97
C ASP A 67 -19.96 -23.72 5.12
N SER A 68 -18.85 -24.40 4.80
CA SER A 68 -17.84 -24.83 5.77
C SER A 68 -16.63 -23.91 5.86
N MET A 69 -16.56 -22.87 5.00
CA MET A 69 -15.47 -21.91 4.96
C MET A 69 -15.80 -20.67 5.81
N GLN A 70 -14.76 -20.08 6.39
CA GLN A 70 -14.89 -18.85 7.18
C GLN A 70 -13.83 -17.82 6.79
N ALA A 71 -14.17 -16.54 6.98
CA ALA A 71 -13.18 -15.48 6.88
C ALA A 71 -12.06 -15.71 7.91
N GLY A 72 -10.83 -15.61 7.46
CA GLY A 72 -9.65 -15.95 8.27
C GLY A 72 -9.04 -17.32 7.97
N ASP A 73 -9.78 -18.22 7.32
CA ASP A 73 -9.25 -19.54 6.93
C ASP A 73 -8.10 -19.41 5.92
N PHE A 74 -7.11 -20.30 6.08
CA PHE A 74 -5.98 -20.41 5.17
C PHE A 74 -6.10 -21.69 4.34
N VAL A 75 -6.22 -21.53 3.03
CA VAL A 75 -6.51 -22.62 2.12
C VAL A 75 -5.59 -22.62 0.89
N GLU A 76 -5.36 -23.82 0.35
CA GLU A 76 -4.89 -23.99 -1.02
C GLU A 76 -6.09 -24.01 -1.95
N ILE A 77 -6.03 -23.26 -3.03
CA ILE A 77 -6.95 -23.40 -4.16
C ILE A 77 -6.16 -23.94 -5.34
N ALA A 78 -6.55 -25.10 -5.83
CA ALA A 78 -5.95 -25.77 -6.97
C ALA A 78 -6.98 -25.91 -8.09
N GLY A 79 -6.71 -25.32 -9.26
CA GLY A 79 -7.67 -25.33 -10.36
C GLY A 79 -7.13 -24.66 -11.62
N GLU A 80 -8.02 -24.45 -12.57
CA GLU A 80 -7.74 -23.76 -13.82
C GLU A 80 -8.21 -22.30 -13.68
N PHE A 81 -7.25 -21.38 -13.60
CA PHE A 81 -7.49 -19.94 -13.52
C PHE A 81 -7.58 -19.37 -14.94
N TYR A 82 -8.46 -18.39 -15.12
CA TYR A 82 -8.67 -17.75 -16.43
C TYR A 82 -9.18 -16.31 -16.27
N GLN A 83 -9.00 -15.52 -17.33
CA GLN A 83 -9.54 -14.16 -17.39
C GLN A 83 -11.00 -14.20 -17.84
N GLN A 84 -11.90 -13.82 -16.93
CA GLN A 84 -13.32 -13.70 -17.23
C GLN A 84 -13.62 -12.25 -17.64
N PRO A 85 -14.19 -12.00 -18.85
CA PRO A 85 -14.33 -10.63 -19.37
C PRO A 85 -15.13 -9.67 -18.48
N GLN A 86 -16.11 -10.19 -17.73
CA GLN A 86 -16.98 -9.38 -16.88
C GLN A 86 -16.48 -9.22 -15.46
N TYR A 87 -15.78 -10.22 -14.93
CA TYR A 87 -15.48 -10.32 -13.50
C TYR A 87 -13.97 -10.37 -13.18
N GLY A 88 -13.12 -10.32 -14.19
CA GLY A 88 -11.66 -10.36 -14.02
C GLY A 88 -11.12 -11.79 -13.84
N LEU A 89 -10.15 -11.97 -12.95
CA LEU A 89 -9.58 -13.28 -12.64
C LEU A 89 -10.63 -14.17 -11.98
N ASP A 90 -10.80 -15.37 -12.49
CA ASP A 90 -11.75 -16.39 -12.00
C ASP A 90 -11.11 -17.78 -12.07
N ALA A 91 -11.74 -18.79 -11.46
CA ALA A 91 -11.25 -20.15 -11.48
C ALA A 91 -12.38 -21.15 -11.75
N ARG A 92 -12.07 -22.19 -12.52
CA ARG A 92 -12.98 -23.30 -12.78
C ARG A 92 -12.35 -24.63 -12.40
N ARG A 93 -13.21 -25.64 -12.13
CA ARG A 93 -12.75 -26.98 -11.72
C ARG A 93 -11.78 -26.96 -10.53
N TRP A 94 -11.90 -25.96 -9.67
CA TRP A 94 -11.00 -25.81 -8.54
C TRP A 94 -11.42 -26.71 -7.35
N LYS A 95 -10.41 -27.05 -6.55
CA LYS A 95 -10.56 -27.76 -5.26
C LYS A 95 -9.86 -26.96 -4.19
N THR A 96 -10.25 -27.21 -2.95
CA THR A 96 -9.64 -26.53 -1.80
C THR A 96 -9.28 -27.52 -0.71
N ARG A 97 -8.24 -27.23 0.04
CA ARG A 97 -7.86 -27.88 1.29
C ARG A 97 -7.30 -26.84 2.27
N SER A 98 -7.37 -27.12 3.55
CA SER A 98 -6.69 -26.29 4.56
C SER A 98 -5.17 -26.37 4.39
N LEU A 99 -4.49 -25.25 4.68
CA LEU A 99 -3.03 -25.22 4.73
C LEU A 99 -2.52 -25.88 6.01
N THR A 100 -1.36 -26.49 5.94
CA THR A 100 -0.57 -26.88 7.11
C THR A 100 0.00 -25.64 7.81
N SER A 101 0.50 -25.78 9.04
CA SER A 101 1.12 -24.68 9.77
C SER A 101 2.33 -24.10 9.03
N ASP A 102 3.14 -24.93 8.39
CA ASP A 102 4.32 -24.49 7.65
C ASP A 102 3.94 -23.74 6.36
N GLU A 103 2.94 -24.23 5.63
CA GLU A 103 2.41 -23.56 4.44
C GLU A 103 1.78 -22.20 4.80
N LYS A 104 1.05 -22.13 5.91
CA LYS A 104 0.51 -20.87 6.43
C LYS A 104 1.60 -19.90 6.79
N ASN A 105 2.65 -20.32 7.49
CA ASN A 105 3.77 -19.48 7.87
C ASN A 105 4.52 -18.98 6.63
N ALA A 106 4.77 -19.83 5.63
CA ALA A 106 5.38 -19.45 4.36
C ALA A 106 4.53 -18.41 3.62
N LEU A 107 3.22 -18.60 3.54
CA LEU A 107 2.29 -17.67 2.92
C LEU A 107 2.31 -16.30 3.65
N LEU A 108 2.27 -16.29 4.98
CA LEU A 108 2.29 -15.06 5.78
C LEU A 108 3.61 -14.29 5.64
N GLN A 109 4.71 -14.98 5.42
CA GLN A 109 6.00 -14.34 5.14
C GLN A 109 6.06 -13.71 3.74
N GLY A 110 5.33 -14.24 2.79
CA GLY A 110 5.36 -13.82 1.39
C GLY A 110 6.60 -14.26 0.61
N PRO A 111 6.67 -13.93 -0.70
CA PRO A 111 7.79 -14.27 -1.57
C PRO A 111 9.13 -13.72 -1.06
N PRO A 112 10.25 -14.48 -1.16
CA PRO A 112 11.56 -14.04 -0.71
C PRO A 112 12.02 -12.72 -1.35
N GLU A 113 11.74 -12.52 -2.63
CA GLU A 113 12.10 -11.30 -3.38
C GLU A 113 11.39 -10.07 -2.83
N LEU A 114 10.09 -10.20 -2.50
CA LEU A 114 9.32 -9.12 -1.90
C LEU A 114 9.88 -8.75 -0.53
N ARG A 115 10.21 -9.75 0.30
CA ARG A 115 10.81 -9.54 1.62
C ARG A 115 12.16 -8.85 1.53
N ALA A 116 13.01 -9.30 0.61
CA ALA A 116 14.33 -8.71 0.38
C ALA A 116 14.20 -7.25 -0.07
N LYS A 117 13.26 -6.97 -1.01
CA LYS A 117 12.96 -5.59 -1.44
C LYS A 117 12.51 -4.72 -0.27
N GLN A 118 11.54 -5.18 0.50
CA GLN A 118 11.00 -4.41 1.64
C GLN A 118 12.06 -4.20 2.75
N ALA A 119 12.95 -5.17 2.97
CA ALA A 119 14.08 -5.01 3.90
C ALA A 119 15.06 -3.93 3.40
N ALA A 120 15.45 -3.98 2.12
CA ALA A 120 16.32 -2.97 1.52
C ALA A 120 15.65 -1.57 1.50
N ASP A 121 14.35 -1.48 1.24
CA ASP A 121 13.58 -0.23 1.29
C ASP A 121 13.55 0.34 2.71
N TRP A 122 13.39 -0.51 3.73
CA TRP A 122 13.45 -0.09 5.12
C TRP A 122 14.84 0.43 5.52
N GLU A 123 15.89 -0.29 5.17
CA GLU A 123 17.27 0.15 5.40
C GLU A 123 17.55 1.48 4.71
N PHE A 124 17.05 1.68 3.51
CA PHE A 124 17.17 2.94 2.78
C PHE A 124 16.45 4.09 3.51
N ILE A 125 15.23 3.88 4.02
CA ILE A 125 14.50 4.88 4.83
C ILE A 125 15.32 5.26 6.08
N VAL A 126 15.82 4.26 6.82
CA VAL A 126 16.61 4.48 8.03
C VAL A 126 17.91 5.25 7.72
N ALA A 127 18.61 4.86 6.66
CA ALA A 127 19.84 5.55 6.23
C ALA A 127 19.56 6.99 5.79
N THR A 128 18.49 7.22 5.00
CA THR A 128 18.15 8.55 4.48
C THR A 128 17.73 9.50 5.62
N THR A 129 16.90 9.04 6.53
CA THR A 129 16.50 9.83 7.72
C THR A 129 17.67 10.03 8.69
N GLY A 130 18.58 9.05 8.78
CA GLY A 130 19.82 9.14 9.55
C GLY A 130 20.82 10.15 9.01
N ALA A 131 20.70 10.55 7.75
CA ALA A 131 21.55 11.56 7.11
C ALA A 131 20.99 13.01 7.23
N ILE A 132 19.82 13.20 7.85
CA ILE A 132 19.25 14.53 8.12
C ILE A 132 20.23 15.33 8.99
N ALA A 133 20.60 16.50 8.51
CA ALA A 133 21.58 17.38 9.18
C ALA A 133 20.94 18.20 10.32
N ASP A 134 19.67 18.60 10.19
CA ASP A 134 18.96 19.30 11.27
C ASP A 134 18.72 18.35 12.46
N PRO A 135 19.31 18.63 13.64
CA PRO A 135 19.28 17.70 14.77
C PRO A 135 17.88 17.50 15.37
N ARG A 136 16.95 18.43 15.16
CA ARG A 136 15.56 18.35 15.62
C ARG A 136 14.77 17.37 14.77
N LEU A 137 14.86 17.50 13.44
CA LEU A 137 14.23 16.60 12.48
C LEU A 137 14.83 15.20 12.55
N TYR A 138 16.17 15.12 12.69
CA TYR A 138 16.85 13.84 12.94
C TYR A 138 16.31 13.14 14.18
N ALA A 139 16.25 13.84 15.32
CA ALA A 139 15.77 13.28 16.58
C ALA A 139 14.31 12.84 16.50
N LEU A 140 13.46 13.63 15.81
CA LEU A 140 12.06 13.31 15.60
C LEU A 140 11.89 12.04 14.73
N CYS A 141 12.63 11.93 13.64
CA CYS A 141 12.62 10.74 12.79
C CYS A 141 13.14 9.50 13.53
N ALA A 142 14.22 9.63 14.28
CA ALA A 142 14.80 8.53 15.07
C ALA A 142 13.81 8.02 16.14
N GLU A 143 13.14 8.93 16.85
CA GLU A 143 12.13 8.59 17.84
C GLU A 143 10.92 7.89 17.21
N PHE A 144 10.44 8.37 16.07
CA PHE A 144 9.37 7.72 15.31
C PHE A 144 9.74 6.30 14.86
N ILE A 145 10.93 6.12 14.32
CA ILE A 145 11.42 4.81 13.86
C ILE A 145 11.54 3.85 15.06
N ALA A 146 12.06 4.33 16.20
CA ALA A 146 12.18 3.51 17.39
C ALA A 146 10.82 3.07 17.95
N GLU A 147 9.84 3.97 18.00
CA GLU A 147 8.52 3.70 18.58
C GLU A 147 7.58 2.98 17.63
N HIS A 148 7.58 3.34 16.36
CA HIS A 148 6.58 2.92 15.39
C HIS A 148 7.12 2.07 14.24
N GLY A 149 8.43 1.86 14.13
CA GLY A 149 9.06 1.20 12.99
C GLY A 149 8.53 -0.21 12.70
N ALA A 150 8.25 -1.02 13.72
CA ALA A 150 7.67 -2.34 13.53
C ALA A 150 6.27 -2.27 12.89
N ARG A 151 5.42 -1.36 13.40
CA ARG A 151 4.07 -1.15 12.86
C ARG A 151 4.11 -0.54 11.45
N PHE A 152 5.03 0.38 11.19
CA PHE A 152 5.26 0.97 9.88
C PHE A 152 5.60 -0.09 8.82
N ARG A 153 6.48 -1.03 9.16
CA ARG A 153 6.88 -2.15 8.29
C ARG A 153 5.74 -3.13 7.98
N SER A 154 4.70 -3.15 8.80
CA SER A 154 3.53 -4.01 8.60
C SER A 154 2.37 -3.30 7.91
N SER A 155 2.42 -1.97 7.79
CA SER A 155 1.33 -1.18 7.23
C SER A 155 1.34 -1.15 5.71
N ALA A 156 0.15 -1.06 5.10
CA ALA A 156 -0.02 -0.86 3.67
C ALA A 156 -0.09 0.64 3.32
N GLY A 157 0.27 0.99 2.09
CA GLY A 157 0.13 2.34 1.58
C GLY A 157 -1.32 2.78 1.38
N ALA A 158 -2.21 1.83 1.03
CA ALA A 158 -3.64 2.05 0.91
C ALA A 158 -4.40 0.76 1.21
N ARG A 159 -5.73 0.85 1.44
CA ARG A 159 -6.58 -0.35 1.57
C ARG A 159 -6.78 -1.07 0.24
N THR A 160 -6.85 -0.33 -0.88
CA THR A 160 -7.37 -0.91 -2.13
C THR A 160 -6.52 -0.62 -3.37
N TYR A 161 -5.85 0.54 -3.45
CA TYR A 161 -5.35 1.01 -4.74
C TYR A 161 -3.85 0.79 -4.95
N HIS A 162 -3.01 1.61 -4.34
CA HIS A 162 -1.56 1.54 -4.50
C HIS A 162 -0.91 0.96 -3.25
N HIS A 163 0.11 0.14 -3.43
CA HIS A 163 0.83 -0.48 -2.32
C HIS A 163 -0.08 -1.15 -1.26
N ALA A 164 -1.22 -1.74 -1.71
CA ALA A 164 -2.26 -2.31 -0.84
C ALA A 164 -1.88 -3.70 -0.31
N ARG A 165 -0.70 -3.82 0.26
CA ARG A 165 -0.14 -5.06 0.82
C ARG A 165 0.69 -4.77 2.07
N ARG A 166 1.00 -5.81 2.83
CA ARG A 166 1.91 -5.68 3.99
C ARG A 166 3.26 -5.12 3.52
N GLY A 167 3.79 -4.13 4.25
CA GLY A 167 5.02 -3.43 3.89
C GLY A 167 4.87 -2.44 2.73
N GLY A 168 3.67 -2.30 2.17
CA GLY A 168 3.42 -1.36 1.09
C GLY A 168 3.72 0.09 1.45
N LEU A 169 3.52 0.48 2.72
CA LEU A 169 3.89 1.81 3.19
C LEU A 169 5.41 2.04 3.18
N VAL A 170 6.20 1.00 3.48
CA VAL A 170 7.68 1.05 3.35
C VAL A 170 8.08 1.25 1.90
N GLU A 171 7.50 0.48 0.97
CA GLU A 171 7.81 0.56 -0.45
C GLU A 171 7.48 1.96 -1.01
N HIS A 172 6.31 2.49 -0.68
CA HIS A 172 5.86 3.83 -1.05
C HIS A 172 6.82 4.91 -0.52
N THR A 173 7.06 4.93 0.78
CA THR A 173 7.93 5.94 1.43
C THR A 173 9.35 5.89 0.90
N ALA A 174 9.93 4.70 0.70
CA ALA A 174 11.27 4.55 0.15
C ALA A 174 11.34 5.09 -1.30
N GLN A 175 10.34 4.79 -2.11
CA GLN A 175 10.28 5.30 -3.50
C GLN A 175 10.14 6.81 -3.53
N MET A 176 9.29 7.39 -2.69
CA MET A 176 9.18 8.85 -2.56
C MET A 176 10.49 9.51 -2.12
N MET A 177 11.23 8.92 -1.16
CA MET A 177 12.55 9.43 -0.74
C MET A 177 13.58 9.37 -1.88
N ARG A 178 13.56 8.31 -2.72
CA ARG A 178 14.42 8.21 -3.91
C ARG A 178 14.10 9.33 -4.90
N VAL A 179 12.83 9.60 -5.16
CA VAL A 179 12.42 10.70 -6.05
C VAL A 179 12.82 12.05 -5.46
N ALA A 180 12.58 12.28 -4.16
CA ALA A 180 12.99 13.50 -3.47
C ALA A 180 14.50 13.75 -3.60
N ALA A 181 15.32 12.72 -3.43
CA ALA A 181 16.78 12.80 -3.59
C ALA A 181 17.21 13.16 -5.03
N GLN A 182 16.45 12.78 -6.06
CA GLN A 182 16.74 13.12 -7.46
C GLN A 182 16.33 14.56 -7.82
N ILE A 183 15.25 15.07 -7.24
CA ILE A 183 14.79 16.44 -7.56
C ILE A 183 15.50 17.52 -6.73
N ALA A 184 15.95 17.22 -5.52
CA ALA A 184 16.57 18.21 -4.62
C ALA A 184 17.76 18.96 -5.26
N PRO A 185 18.70 18.35 -5.99
CA PRO A 185 19.77 19.07 -6.68
C PRO A 185 19.30 20.02 -7.77
N LEU A 186 18.11 19.79 -8.34
CA LEU A 186 17.53 20.64 -9.39
C LEU A 186 16.82 21.87 -8.81
N TYR A 187 16.42 21.81 -7.54
CA TYR A 187 15.74 22.87 -6.81
C TYR A 187 16.47 23.20 -5.51
N PRO A 188 17.60 23.89 -5.56
CA PRO A 188 18.47 24.13 -4.41
C PRO A 188 17.85 25.01 -3.30
N THR A 189 16.69 25.58 -3.57
CA THR A 189 15.91 26.34 -2.57
C THR A 189 15.05 25.45 -1.66
N LEU A 190 14.87 24.15 -2.01
CA LEU A 190 14.17 23.21 -1.16
C LEU A 190 14.97 22.89 0.09
N ASN A 191 14.34 22.95 1.25
CA ASN A 191 14.88 22.38 2.47
C ASN A 191 14.75 20.85 2.41
N PHE A 192 15.86 20.20 2.03
CA PHE A 192 15.87 18.75 1.81
C PHE A 192 15.58 17.95 3.09
N ASP A 193 16.12 18.39 4.24
CA ASP A 193 15.88 17.73 5.54
C ASP A 193 14.39 17.76 5.89
N LEU A 194 13.74 18.90 5.69
CA LEU A 194 12.31 19.07 5.92
C LEU A 194 11.48 18.21 4.96
N LEU A 195 11.88 18.16 3.68
CA LEU A 195 11.19 17.33 2.68
C LEU A 195 11.29 15.83 3.02
N ILE A 196 12.47 15.33 3.41
CA ILE A 196 12.66 13.93 3.81
C ILE A 196 11.87 13.60 5.07
N ALA A 197 11.88 14.48 6.08
CA ALA A 197 11.01 14.31 7.25
C ALA A 197 9.53 14.32 6.84
N GLY A 198 9.12 15.25 5.96
CA GLY A 198 7.77 15.28 5.39
C GLY A 198 7.37 13.96 4.71
N VAL A 199 8.26 13.39 3.90
CA VAL A 199 8.05 12.08 3.25
C VAL A 199 7.89 10.95 4.29
N LEU A 200 8.67 10.94 5.38
CA LEU A 200 8.49 9.94 6.43
C LEU A 200 7.14 10.06 7.14
N PHE A 201 6.70 11.30 7.40
CA PHE A 201 5.56 11.55 8.29
C PHE A 201 4.21 11.75 7.58
N HIS A 202 4.17 12.04 6.25
CA HIS A 202 2.93 12.40 5.56
C HIS A 202 1.81 11.37 5.79
N ASP A 203 2.18 10.10 5.73
CA ASP A 203 1.30 8.94 5.87
C ASP A 203 1.42 8.22 7.23
N SER A 204 2.05 8.83 8.23
CA SER A 204 2.27 8.20 9.55
C SER A 204 0.97 7.79 10.25
N GLY A 205 -0.15 8.44 9.97
CA GLY A 205 -1.46 8.05 10.49
C GLY A 205 -2.01 6.75 9.88
N LYS A 206 -1.52 6.32 8.73
CA LYS A 206 -1.89 5.03 8.11
C LYS A 206 -1.47 3.81 8.93
N LEU A 207 -0.64 4.00 9.93
CA LEU A 207 -0.33 2.96 10.93
C LEU A 207 -1.59 2.46 11.68
N TRP A 208 -2.65 3.24 11.73
CA TRP A 208 -3.95 2.87 12.31
C TRP A 208 -4.97 2.51 11.23
N GLU A 209 -5.04 3.24 10.13
CA GLU A 209 -5.98 2.95 9.05
C GLU A 209 -5.65 1.67 8.28
N ASN A 210 -4.37 1.41 7.99
CA ASN A 210 -3.92 0.41 7.01
C ASN A 210 -2.98 -0.63 7.62
N TYR A 211 -3.07 -0.86 8.91
CA TYR A 211 -2.27 -1.89 9.60
C TYR A 211 -2.69 -3.29 9.17
N LEU A 212 -1.72 -4.12 8.86
CA LEU A 212 -1.89 -5.55 8.59
C LEU A 212 -1.28 -6.37 9.73
N PRO A 213 -2.10 -7.11 10.49
CA PRO A 213 -1.59 -7.97 11.55
C PRO A 213 -0.72 -9.09 10.97
N GLU A 214 0.27 -9.56 11.74
CA GLU A 214 1.16 -10.65 11.30
C GLU A 214 0.41 -11.96 11.04
N THR A 215 -0.79 -12.11 11.61
CA THR A 215 -1.61 -13.32 11.54
C THR A 215 -2.47 -13.44 10.28
N GLY A 216 -2.49 -12.44 9.40
CA GLY A 216 -3.33 -12.48 8.19
C GLY A 216 -3.12 -11.31 7.24
N PHE A 217 -3.94 -11.27 6.19
CA PHE A 217 -3.95 -10.25 5.14
C PHE A 217 -5.17 -9.33 5.18
N SER A 218 -6.09 -9.56 6.10
CA SER A 218 -7.23 -8.68 6.32
C SER A 218 -6.80 -7.48 7.14
N MET A 219 -7.11 -6.27 6.66
CA MET A 219 -6.89 -5.02 7.38
C MET A 219 -8.09 -4.78 8.31
N PRO A 220 -7.95 -4.86 9.62
CA PRO A 220 -9.04 -4.54 10.53
C PRO A 220 -9.42 -3.07 10.38
N PHE A 221 -10.68 -2.74 10.66
CA PHE A 221 -11.08 -1.35 10.85
C PHE A 221 -10.62 -0.91 12.24
N ASP A 222 -10.00 0.26 12.28
CA ASP A 222 -9.57 0.93 13.51
C ASP A 222 -10.50 2.13 13.76
N GLU A 223 -11.10 2.21 14.92
CA GLU A 223 -12.07 3.26 15.25
C GLU A 223 -11.47 4.66 15.14
N ARG A 224 -10.22 4.84 15.57
CA ARG A 224 -9.50 6.10 15.47
C ARG A 224 -9.22 6.46 14.00
N GLY A 225 -8.83 5.45 13.20
CA GLY A 225 -8.64 5.61 11.75
C GLY A 225 -9.91 6.07 11.05
N GLU A 226 -11.04 5.43 11.35
CA GLU A 226 -12.35 5.77 10.75
C GLU A 226 -12.87 7.14 11.20
N MET A 227 -12.67 7.53 12.45
CA MET A 227 -13.19 8.79 12.97
C MET A 227 -12.34 10.00 12.59
N LEU A 228 -11.02 9.87 12.50
CA LEU A 228 -10.10 11.00 12.34
C LEU A 228 -9.40 11.04 10.98
N GLY A 229 -9.18 9.89 10.36
CA GLY A 229 -8.37 9.77 9.15
C GLY A 229 -6.87 9.96 9.42
N HIS A 230 -6.03 9.43 8.50
CA HIS A 230 -4.58 9.38 8.70
C HIS A 230 -3.91 10.77 8.80
N ILE A 231 -4.44 11.80 8.14
CA ILE A 231 -3.87 13.16 8.23
C ILE A 231 -3.93 13.69 9.65
N ALA A 232 -5.12 13.64 10.27
CA ALA A 232 -5.31 14.12 11.65
C ALA A 232 -4.48 13.30 12.65
N ILE A 233 -4.45 11.98 12.48
CA ILE A 233 -3.63 11.08 13.31
C ILE A 233 -2.14 11.39 13.12
N GLY A 234 -1.68 11.61 11.89
CA GLY A 234 -0.29 11.97 11.60
C GLY A 234 0.14 13.28 12.27
N LEU A 235 -0.73 14.31 12.25
CA LEU A 235 -0.49 15.55 12.97
C LEU A 235 -0.36 15.33 14.48
N GLU A 236 -1.20 14.47 15.06
CA GLU A 236 -1.12 14.12 16.48
C GLU A 236 0.16 13.34 16.82
N VAL A 237 0.54 12.36 15.98
CA VAL A 237 1.80 11.61 16.13
C VAL A 237 2.99 12.55 16.17
N VAL A 238 3.11 13.43 15.17
CA VAL A 238 4.22 14.39 15.12
C VAL A 238 4.22 15.32 16.33
N ASN A 239 3.08 15.88 16.73
CA ASN A 239 3.01 16.75 17.89
C ASN A 239 3.36 16.03 19.21
N THR A 240 2.99 14.76 19.33
CA THR A 240 3.33 13.94 20.52
C THR A 240 4.83 13.68 20.57
N LEU A 241 5.43 13.25 19.48
CA LEU A 241 6.87 13.01 19.40
C LEU A 241 7.67 14.32 19.54
N TRP A 242 7.16 15.42 18.97
CA TRP A 242 7.81 16.73 19.10
C TRP A 242 7.91 17.18 20.56
N ARG A 243 6.83 17.06 21.33
CA ARG A 243 6.87 17.35 22.79
C ARG A 243 7.87 16.47 23.53
N LYS A 244 8.01 15.22 23.08
CA LYS A 244 8.96 14.27 23.67
C LYS A 244 10.41 14.70 23.42
N ILE A 245 10.73 15.12 22.19
CA ILE A 245 12.08 15.65 21.90
C ILE A 245 12.35 17.03 22.56
N GLU A 246 11.32 17.87 22.74
CA GLU A 246 11.44 19.13 23.48
C GLU A 246 11.78 18.96 24.98
N ALA A 247 11.39 17.81 25.54
CA ALA A 247 11.72 17.45 26.92
C ALA A 247 13.13 16.87 27.06
N ASN A 248 13.85 16.62 25.98
CA ASN A 248 15.22 16.13 25.98
C ASN A 248 16.20 17.22 26.45
N GLU A 249 17.25 16.83 27.16
CA GLU A 249 18.31 17.75 27.64
C GLU A 249 18.95 18.56 26.49
N ARG A 250 19.09 17.98 25.30
CA ARG A 250 19.61 18.64 24.10
C ARG A 250 18.68 19.73 23.53
N ALA A 251 17.42 19.78 23.93
CA ALA A 251 16.47 20.78 23.43
C ALA A 251 16.88 22.21 23.76
N ALA A 252 17.63 22.41 24.84
CA ALA A 252 18.16 23.74 25.21
C ALA A 252 19.09 24.32 24.10
N ASP A 253 19.89 23.47 23.45
CA ASP A 253 20.74 23.88 22.33
C ASP A 253 19.95 24.03 21.04
N TRP A 254 18.96 23.19 20.80
CA TRP A 254 18.10 23.27 19.62
C TRP A 254 17.26 24.54 19.57
N ARG A 255 16.87 25.10 20.73
CA ARG A 255 16.16 26.41 20.82
C ARG A 255 16.99 27.58 20.32
N LYS A 256 18.32 27.44 20.23
CA LYS A 256 19.23 28.44 19.70
C LYS A 256 19.41 28.37 18.18
N LEU A 257 18.90 27.33 17.54
CA LEU A 257 19.04 27.12 16.09
C LEU A 257 18.08 28.00 15.29
N SER A 258 18.50 28.33 14.08
CA SER A 258 17.65 28.99 13.09
C SER A 258 17.34 27.97 11.97
N PRO A 259 16.08 27.92 11.50
CA PRO A 259 14.90 28.64 11.98
C PRO A 259 14.48 28.19 13.41
N PRO A 260 13.61 28.97 14.09
CA PRO A 260 13.09 28.58 15.41
C PRO A 260 12.43 27.20 15.44
N MET A 261 12.41 26.54 16.62
CA MET A 261 11.81 25.21 16.77
C MET A 261 10.34 25.16 16.33
N ASP A 262 9.55 26.16 16.71
CA ASP A 262 8.12 26.22 16.35
C ASP A 262 7.90 26.39 14.86
N ASP A 263 8.76 27.14 14.16
CA ASP A 263 8.67 27.29 12.70
C ASP A 263 8.98 25.95 12.01
N CYS A 264 10.03 25.25 12.46
CA CYS A 264 10.38 23.93 11.94
C CYS A 264 9.22 22.92 12.13
N ARG A 265 8.63 22.88 13.32
CA ARG A 265 7.46 22.04 13.62
C ARG A 265 6.26 22.43 12.75
N MET A 266 5.94 23.72 12.66
CA MET A 266 4.78 24.19 11.91
C MET A 266 4.89 23.85 10.42
N HIS A 267 6.07 24.01 9.84
CA HIS A 267 6.32 23.64 8.44
C HIS A 267 6.16 22.13 8.22
N LEU A 268 6.69 21.29 9.11
CA LEU A 268 6.49 19.84 9.02
C LEU A 268 5.01 19.46 9.13
N LEU A 269 4.27 20.04 10.09
CA LEU A 269 2.83 19.81 10.22
C LEU A 269 2.07 20.27 8.98
N HIS A 270 2.51 21.38 8.34
CA HIS A 270 1.92 21.84 7.09
C HIS A 270 2.13 20.86 5.94
N LEU A 271 3.29 20.23 5.84
CA LEU A 271 3.54 19.18 4.84
C LEU A 271 2.54 18.04 5.01
N ILE A 272 2.34 17.56 6.24
CA ILE A 272 1.38 16.49 6.53
C ILE A 272 -0.07 16.94 6.23
N ALA A 273 -0.46 18.14 6.65
CA ALA A 273 -1.82 18.63 6.46
C ALA A 273 -2.18 18.89 4.99
N SER A 274 -1.19 19.10 4.11
CA SER A 274 -1.42 19.50 2.72
C SER A 274 -0.99 18.49 1.67
N HIS A 275 -0.49 17.30 2.06
CA HIS A 275 0.14 16.37 1.11
C HIS A 275 -0.80 15.84 0.03
N HIS A 276 -2.11 15.71 0.28
CA HIS A 276 -3.08 15.36 -0.78
C HIS A 276 -3.35 16.52 -1.77
N GLY A 277 -2.85 17.72 -1.51
CA GLY A 277 -2.89 18.88 -2.41
C GLY A 277 -4.22 19.61 -2.43
N GLU A 278 -5.34 18.93 -2.56
CA GLU A 278 -6.66 19.52 -2.71
C GLU A 278 -7.64 19.03 -1.63
N MET A 279 -8.58 19.91 -1.24
CA MET A 279 -9.58 19.60 -0.21
C MET A 279 -10.50 18.44 -0.63
N GLN A 280 -10.80 18.31 -1.92
CA GLN A 280 -11.60 17.19 -2.43
C GLN A 280 -10.92 15.82 -2.27
N PHE A 281 -9.60 15.79 -2.08
CA PHE A 281 -8.83 14.58 -1.79
C PHE A 281 -8.54 14.39 -0.30
N GLY A 282 -9.12 15.23 0.56
CA GLY A 282 -9.04 15.13 2.01
C GLY A 282 -7.99 16.00 2.69
N SER A 283 -7.21 16.80 1.93
CA SER A 283 -6.30 17.78 2.55
C SER A 283 -7.11 18.88 3.26
N PRO A 284 -6.88 19.12 4.56
CA PRO A 284 -7.53 20.24 5.24
C PRO A 284 -7.07 21.63 4.73
N VAL A 285 -5.89 21.71 4.12
CA VAL A 285 -5.33 22.93 3.53
C VAL A 285 -4.57 22.62 2.23
N PHE A 286 -4.43 23.64 1.36
CA PHE A 286 -3.58 23.54 0.16
C PHE A 286 -2.09 23.65 0.52
N PRO A 287 -1.16 23.06 -0.28
CA PRO A 287 0.27 23.31 -0.19
C PRO A 287 0.59 24.82 -0.31
N LYS A 288 1.47 25.34 0.56
CA LYS A 288 1.85 26.76 0.60
C LYS A 288 3.36 27.00 0.65
N THR A 289 4.16 25.92 0.68
CA THR A 289 5.61 26.00 0.66
C THR A 289 6.18 25.17 -0.47
N PRO A 290 7.40 25.45 -0.94
CA PRO A 290 8.04 24.65 -1.98
C PRO A 290 8.10 23.16 -1.64
N GLU A 291 8.43 22.80 -0.39
CA GLU A 291 8.51 21.42 0.09
C GLU A 291 7.14 20.75 0.12
N ALA A 292 6.07 21.49 0.47
CA ALA A 292 4.71 20.96 0.47
C ALA A 292 4.22 20.64 -0.95
N PHE A 293 4.54 21.49 -1.93
CA PHE A 293 4.27 21.19 -3.34
C PHE A 293 5.11 20.02 -3.84
N ALA A 294 6.40 19.99 -3.51
CA ALA A 294 7.28 18.88 -3.88
C ALA A 294 6.75 17.55 -3.32
N LEU A 295 6.39 17.50 -2.03
CA LEU A 295 5.83 16.32 -1.37
C LEU A 295 4.55 15.86 -2.08
N ASN A 296 3.58 16.76 -2.32
CA ASN A 296 2.33 16.43 -2.98
C ASN A 296 2.53 15.82 -4.37
N TYR A 297 3.44 16.40 -5.19
CA TYR A 297 3.70 15.87 -6.53
C TYR A 297 4.45 14.54 -6.51
N ILE A 298 5.37 14.33 -5.58
CA ILE A 298 6.11 13.07 -5.41
C ILE A 298 5.15 11.96 -4.99
N ASP A 299 4.27 12.22 -4.03
CA ASP A 299 3.24 11.29 -3.56
C ASP A 299 2.28 10.91 -4.69
N ASN A 300 1.72 11.91 -5.38
CA ASN A 300 0.83 11.68 -6.52
C ASN A 300 1.53 10.91 -7.66
N LEU A 301 2.80 11.17 -7.91
CA LEU A 301 3.57 10.46 -8.95
C LEU A 301 3.66 8.97 -8.62
N ASP A 302 4.13 8.63 -7.42
CA ASP A 302 4.30 7.23 -7.02
C ASP A 302 2.94 6.49 -6.99
N ALA A 303 1.93 7.08 -6.33
CA ALA A 303 0.60 6.49 -6.25
C ALA A 303 -0.03 6.24 -7.63
N ARG A 304 0.08 7.17 -8.58
CA ARG A 304 -0.50 7.03 -9.91
C ARG A 304 0.25 6.04 -10.79
N LEU A 305 1.58 5.99 -10.72
CA LEU A 305 2.37 5.01 -11.44
C LEU A 305 2.11 3.60 -10.94
N GLU A 306 2.04 3.39 -9.61
CA GLU A 306 1.68 2.07 -9.04
C GLU A 306 0.27 1.66 -9.46
N MET A 307 -0.72 2.57 -9.39
CA MET A 307 -2.10 2.28 -9.81
C MET A 307 -2.22 1.92 -11.29
N ILE A 308 -1.55 2.65 -12.18
CA ILE A 308 -1.65 2.37 -13.63
C ILE A 308 -0.97 1.06 -13.99
N LEU A 309 0.20 0.76 -13.39
CA LEU A 309 0.92 -0.48 -13.61
C LEU A 309 0.15 -1.70 -13.08
N ALA A 310 -0.46 -1.58 -11.90
CA ALA A 310 -1.34 -2.61 -11.33
C ALA A 310 -2.67 -2.75 -12.11
N GLY A 311 -3.06 -1.71 -12.83
CA GLY A 311 -4.29 -1.66 -13.61
C GLY A 311 -4.27 -2.52 -14.88
N TYR A 312 -3.16 -2.55 -15.60
CA TYR A 312 -3.09 -3.27 -16.89
C TYR A 312 -3.49 -4.76 -16.80
N PRO A 313 -3.02 -5.55 -15.81
CA PRO A 313 -3.41 -6.95 -15.71
C PRO A 313 -4.87 -7.16 -15.29
N THR A 314 -5.54 -6.14 -14.74
CA THR A 314 -6.90 -6.25 -14.20
C THR A 314 -7.97 -5.61 -15.07
N ALA A 315 -7.57 -4.66 -15.92
CA ALA A 315 -8.49 -3.91 -16.76
C ALA A 315 -9.05 -4.77 -17.90
N LYS A 316 -10.34 -4.59 -18.20
CA LYS A 316 -11.00 -5.25 -19.33
C LYS A 316 -10.44 -4.68 -20.65
N PRO A 317 -10.00 -5.51 -21.61
CA PRO A 317 -9.63 -5.04 -22.93
C PRO A 317 -10.86 -4.51 -23.69
N LEU A 318 -10.77 -3.32 -24.25
CA LEU A 318 -11.76 -2.68 -25.10
C LEU A 318 -11.36 -2.71 -26.56
N ALA A 319 -10.05 -2.70 -26.86
CA ALA A 319 -9.45 -2.85 -28.17
C ALA A 319 -8.04 -3.44 -28.01
N GLU A 320 -7.32 -3.64 -29.12
CA GLU A 320 -6.00 -4.27 -29.14
C GLU A 320 -5.02 -3.69 -28.09
N ARG A 321 -5.02 -2.35 -27.92
CA ARG A 321 -4.11 -1.64 -27.01
C ARG A 321 -4.84 -0.72 -26.04
N ILE A 322 -6.17 -0.83 -25.91
CA ILE A 322 -6.99 0.01 -25.05
C ILE A 322 -7.71 -0.86 -24.04
N PHE A 323 -7.64 -0.47 -22.77
CA PHE A 323 -8.26 -1.14 -21.65
C PHE A 323 -9.24 -0.20 -20.95
N ASP A 324 -10.27 -0.77 -20.36
CA ASP A 324 -11.25 -0.02 -19.58
C ASP A 324 -10.59 0.68 -18.37
N ARG A 325 -11.25 1.73 -17.92
CA ARG A 325 -10.80 2.52 -16.79
C ARG A 325 -10.74 1.67 -15.51
N VAL A 326 -9.62 1.75 -14.83
CA VAL A 326 -9.45 1.24 -13.45
C VAL A 326 -9.57 2.42 -12.49
N ARG A 327 -10.56 2.37 -11.60
CA ARG A 327 -10.74 3.42 -10.59
C ARG A 327 -9.56 3.42 -9.60
N PRO A 328 -9.10 4.58 -9.13
CA PRO A 328 -9.64 5.94 -9.33
C PRO A 328 -9.06 6.69 -10.54
N LEU A 329 -8.31 6.04 -11.43
CA LEU A 329 -7.74 6.69 -12.62
C LEU A 329 -8.84 7.33 -13.47
N PRO A 330 -8.59 8.51 -14.07
CA PRO A 330 -9.65 9.32 -14.68
C PRO A 330 -10.16 8.80 -16.03
N GLY A 331 -9.38 7.99 -16.75
CA GLY A 331 -9.69 7.54 -18.11
C GLY A 331 -9.32 6.08 -18.37
N ASN A 332 -9.58 5.64 -19.61
CA ASN A 332 -9.16 4.35 -20.10
C ASN A 332 -7.64 4.24 -20.12
N LEU A 333 -7.13 3.02 -19.94
CA LEU A 333 -5.71 2.77 -20.04
C LEU A 333 -5.33 2.46 -21.49
N VAL A 334 -4.15 2.91 -21.90
CA VAL A 334 -3.55 2.57 -23.18
C VAL A 334 -2.24 1.84 -22.91
N GLN A 335 -2.02 0.72 -23.57
CA GLN A 335 -0.80 -0.06 -23.42
C GLN A 335 0.43 0.82 -23.67
N PRO A 336 1.40 0.88 -22.72
CA PRO A 336 2.61 1.66 -22.92
C PRO A 336 3.46 1.07 -24.05
N LEU A 337 4.32 1.88 -24.62
CA LEU A 337 5.36 1.40 -25.51
C LEU A 337 6.40 0.62 -24.70
N GLU A 338 7.00 -0.36 -25.34
CA GLU A 338 8.19 -1.02 -24.82
C GLU A 338 9.35 -0.01 -24.71
N LYS A 339 10.30 -0.29 -23.83
CA LYS A 339 11.50 0.54 -23.76
C LYS A 339 12.26 0.47 -25.06
N PHE A 340 12.67 1.63 -25.56
CA PHE A 340 13.52 1.66 -26.75
C PHE A 340 14.86 1.00 -26.42
N GLU A 341 15.32 0.13 -27.32
CA GLU A 341 16.65 -0.44 -27.22
C GLU A 341 17.69 0.66 -27.50
N PRO A 342 18.79 0.73 -26.73
CA PRO A 342 19.88 1.62 -27.07
C PRO A 342 20.49 1.19 -28.41
N LEU A 343 20.79 2.17 -29.27
CA LEU A 343 21.44 1.96 -30.57
C LEU A 343 22.87 1.42 -30.36
#